data_3097a4dd5389c6e3d075f94a115be621
#
_entry.id   3097a4dd5389c6e3d075f94a115be621
#
_cell.length_a   1.000
_cell.length_b   1.000
_cell.length_c   1.000
_cell.angle_alpha   90.00
_cell.angle_beta   90.00
_cell.angle_gamma   90.00
#
_symmetry.space_group_name_H-M   'P 1'
#
loop_
_entity.id
_entity.type
_entity.pdbx_description
1 polymer ?
#
loop_
_entity_poly.entity_id
_entity_poly.type
_entity_poly.pdbx_seq_one_letter_code
_entity_poly.pdbx_strand_id
1 'polypeptide(L)'
;MKAKILIIGSNSFSGSSFAEYLIGKKNKVIGVSRSNEINHIFLKYKSSKFKNNFDFKKIDINKNLNKLISIIKKEKPRIIVNFAAQGMVEESWLNPLDWYTTNFLSMTNLVERIKNFKFIKKFIQFTTPEVYGDKNYLIKENFDLKPSTPYALSRASFDVHLKNLNTIYNFPVIFTRTANVYGPHQQLYRIIPKFIISAKKRENFFLDGMGKTRRSFIHISDVNSALYKIMKSGKIGETYHISTNKYVSLKQLTDEIIVLMKINNKSFLKLSKKDRVGKDKSYLLDSKKIRNKLKWKDQISLKNGLIDTINWI
;
A
#
# COMPACT_ATOMS: atom_id res chain seq x y z
N MET A 1 -24.70 15.74 -2.37
CA MET A 1 -23.55 15.87 -1.44
C MET A 1 -22.46 14.89 -1.84
N LYS A 2 -21.18 15.32 -1.93
CA LYS A 2 -20.06 14.41 -2.14
C LYS A 2 -19.93 13.47 -0.94
N ALA A 3 -19.69 12.18 -1.19
CA ALA A 3 -19.64 11.17 -0.15
C ALA A 3 -18.49 11.44 0.82
N LYS A 4 -18.74 11.33 2.13
CA LYS A 4 -17.67 11.29 3.14
C LYS A 4 -16.90 9.99 3.00
N ILE A 5 -15.58 10.07 3.02
CA ILE A 5 -14.65 8.94 2.87
C ILE A 5 -13.81 8.85 4.14
N LEU A 6 -13.72 7.66 4.72
CA LEU A 6 -12.83 7.36 5.84
C LEU A 6 -11.59 6.63 5.33
N ILE A 7 -10.41 7.14 5.67
CA ILE A 7 -9.13 6.48 5.42
C ILE A 7 -8.54 6.00 6.75
N ILE A 8 -8.39 4.70 6.91
CA ILE A 8 -7.69 4.09 8.04
C ILE A 8 -6.24 3.87 7.62
N GLY A 9 -5.28 4.41 8.39
CA GLY A 9 -3.87 4.42 8.03
C GLY A 9 -3.45 5.63 7.19
N SER A 10 -4.06 6.80 7.43
CA SER A 10 -3.81 8.05 6.68
C SER A 10 -2.39 8.61 6.80
N ASN A 11 -1.60 8.22 7.83
CA ASN A 11 -0.18 8.59 7.95
C ASN A 11 0.76 7.69 7.13
N SER A 12 0.25 6.60 6.54
CA SER A 12 1.05 5.78 5.65
C SER A 12 1.30 6.49 4.32
N PHE A 13 2.35 6.09 3.59
CA PHE A 13 2.66 6.64 2.28
C PHE A 13 1.46 6.61 1.31
N SER A 14 0.87 5.44 1.13
CA SER A 14 -0.28 5.29 0.22
C SER A 14 -1.53 5.98 0.77
N GLY A 15 -1.76 5.93 2.09
CA GLY A 15 -2.92 6.57 2.72
C GLY A 15 -2.87 8.09 2.63
N SER A 16 -1.71 8.69 2.89
CA SER A 16 -1.49 10.16 2.79
C SER A 16 -1.65 10.63 1.34
N SER A 17 -1.04 9.90 0.39
CA SER A 17 -1.12 10.26 -1.02
C SER A 17 -2.54 10.11 -1.57
N PHE A 18 -3.27 9.08 -1.17
CA PHE A 18 -4.66 8.91 -1.61
C PHE A 18 -5.60 9.94 -0.95
N ALA A 19 -5.33 10.33 0.31
CA ALA A 19 -6.04 11.44 0.96
C ALA A 19 -5.90 12.73 0.17
N GLU A 20 -4.68 13.10 -0.22
CA GLU A 20 -4.41 14.28 -1.06
C GLU A 20 -5.15 14.19 -2.40
N TYR A 21 -5.08 13.04 -3.07
CA TYR A 21 -5.78 12.82 -4.34
C TYR A 21 -7.30 13.02 -4.21
N LEU A 22 -7.90 12.52 -3.12
CA LEU A 22 -9.34 12.64 -2.88
C LEU A 22 -9.77 14.08 -2.56
N ILE A 23 -9.03 14.79 -1.70
CA ILE A 23 -9.35 16.20 -1.40
C ILE A 23 -9.15 17.08 -2.61
N GLY A 24 -8.14 16.79 -3.46
CA GLY A 24 -7.97 17.43 -4.77
C GLY A 24 -9.16 17.23 -5.71
N LYS A 25 -9.88 16.11 -5.59
CA LYS A 25 -11.19 15.86 -6.24
C LYS A 25 -12.38 16.46 -5.46
N LYS A 26 -12.10 17.35 -4.49
CA LYS A 26 -13.09 18.05 -3.64
C LYS A 26 -13.97 17.09 -2.80
N ASN A 27 -13.48 15.89 -2.41
CA ASN A 27 -14.16 15.02 -1.45
C ASN A 27 -13.83 15.46 -0.02
N LYS A 28 -14.76 15.22 0.92
CA LYS A 28 -14.49 15.32 2.35
C LYS A 28 -13.90 14.01 2.84
N VAL A 29 -12.72 14.06 3.46
CA VAL A 29 -11.94 12.89 3.90
C VAL A 29 -11.68 12.97 5.40
N ILE A 30 -11.95 11.88 6.11
CA ILE A 30 -11.56 11.68 7.49
C ILE A 30 -10.39 10.72 7.49
N GLY A 31 -9.26 11.15 8.04
CA GLY A 31 -8.05 10.32 8.18
C GLY A 31 -7.88 9.82 9.60
N VAL A 32 -7.58 8.54 9.76
CA VAL A 32 -7.32 7.90 11.05
C VAL A 32 -5.96 7.22 11.03
N SER A 33 -5.15 7.45 12.07
CA SER A 33 -3.89 6.75 12.29
C SER A 33 -3.54 6.66 13.78
N ARG A 34 -2.73 5.66 14.16
CA ARG A 34 -2.36 5.39 15.57
C ARG A 34 -1.50 6.47 16.21
N SER A 35 -0.62 7.11 15.43
CA SER A 35 0.27 8.19 15.88
C SER A 35 -0.29 9.56 15.52
N ASN A 36 0.26 10.61 16.11
CA ASN A 36 0.12 11.97 15.59
C ASN A 36 0.56 12.02 14.12
N GLU A 37 0.14 13.06 13.41
CA GLU A 37 0.66 13.30 12.07
C GLU A 37 2.18 13.42 12.11
N ILE A 38 2.85 12.68 11.22
CA ILE A 38 4.30 12.70 11.09
C ILE A 38 4.77 13.97 10.38
N ASN A 39 6.08 14.13 10.17
CA ASN A 39 6.62 15.29 9.48
C ASN A 39 5.88 15.54 8.16
N HIS A 40 5.55 16.81 7.90
CA HIS A 40 4.74 17.24 6.74
C HIS A 40 5.33 16.82 5.38
N ILE A 41 6.67 16.67 5.29
CA ILE A 41 7.33 16.20 4.06
C ILE A 41 6.84 14.81 3.59
N PHE A 42 6.32 13.98 4.50
CA PHE A 42 5.74 12.66 4.19
C PHE A 42 4.22 12.69 4.05
N LEU A 43 3.57 13.82 4.37
CA LEU A 43 2.12 13.97 4.36
C LEU A 43 1.67 14.90 3.23
N LYS A 44 1.60 14.37 2.03
CA LYS A 44 1.33 15.14 0.80
C LYS A 44 0.11 16.05 0.90
N TYR A 45 -0.95 15.65 1.61
CA TYR A 45 -2.15 16.47 1.79
C TYR A 45 -1.91 17.77 2.59
N LYS A 46 -0.85 17.86 3.41
CA LYS A 46 -0.52 19.07 4.17
C LYS A 46 -0.19 20.27 3.27
N SER A 47 0.41 19.99 2.12
CA SER A 47 0.76 21.01 1.12
C SER A 47 -0.36 21.28 0.13
N SER A 48 -1.49 20.59 0.23
CA SER A 48 -2.62 20.75 -0.69
C SER A 48 -3.40 22.03 -0.39
N LYS A 49 -3.77 22.78 -1.43
CA LYS A 49 -4.70 23.91 -1.31
C LYS A 49 -6.10 23.50 -0.84
N PHE A 50 -6.42 22.20 -0.87
CA PHE A 50 -7.68 21.64 -0.40
C PHE A 50 -7.57 20.96 0.97
N LYS A 51 -6.52 21.22 1.75
CA LYS A 51 -6.28 20.58 3.06
C LYS A 51 -7.44 20.70 4.04
N ASN A 52 -8.24 21.75 3.94
CA ASN A 52 -9.45 21.95 4.77
C ASN A 52 -10.57 20.92 4.51
N ASN A 53 -10.46 20.11 3.45
CA ASN A 53 -11.34 18.97 3.20
C ASN A 53 -10.87 17.69 3.90
N PHE A 54 -9.76 17.73 4.65
CA PHE A 54 -9.19 16.61 5.39
C PHE A 54 -9.26 16.86 6.90
N ASP A 55 -9.85 15.91 7.63
CA ASP A 55 -9.98 15.95 9.10
C ASP A 55 -9.22 14.74 9.69
N PHE A 56 -8.13 15.01 10.40
CA PHE A 56 -7.30 13.98 11.02
C PHE A 56 -7.77 13.61 12.42
N LYS A 57 -7.81 12.31 12.73
CA LYS A 57 -8.10 11.77 14.05
C LYS A 57 -7.02 10.78 14.47
N LYS A 58 -6.33 11.07 15.59
CA LYS A 58 -5.41 10.11 16.21
C LYS A 58 -6.20 9.01 16.91
N ILE A 59 -6.16 7.80 16.34
CA ILE A 59 -6.81 6.62 16.91
C ILE A 59 -5.93 5.40 16.64
N ASP A 60 -5.54 4.73 17.69
CA ASP A 60 -4.91 3.41 17.62
C ASP A 60 -6.02 2.34 17.61
N ILE A 61 -6.13 1.61 16.50
CA ILE A 61 -7.15 0.56 16.35
C ILE A 61 -6.97 -0.59 17.34
N ASN A 62 -5.75 -0.80 17.85
CA ASN A 62 -5.46 -1.85 18.83
C ASN A 62 -5.95 -1.47 20.26
N LYS A 63 -6.02 -0.15 20.54
CA LYS A 63 -6.30 0.36 21.90
C LYS A 63 -7.63 1.12 22.00
N ASN A 64 -8.00 1.84 20.94
CA ASN A 64 -9.09 2.82 20.97
C ASN A 64 -10.20 2.52 19.96
N LEU A 65 -10.49 1.25 19.67
CA LEU A 65 -11.46 0.85 18.65
C LEU A 65 -12.85 1.44 18.89
N ASN A 66 -13.31 1.55 20.16
CA ASN A 66 -14.59 2.19 20.49
C ASN A 66 -14.70 3.61 19.97
N LYS A 67 -13.60 4.40 20.06
CA LYS A 67 -13.55 5.76 19.52
C LYS A 67 -13.72 5.79 18.02
N LEU A 68 -13.08 4.84 17.29
CA LEU A 68 -13.25 4.72 15.84
C LEU A 68 -14.68 4.38 15.46
N ILE A 69 -15.30 3.42 16.16
CA ILE A 69 -16.71 3.04 15.93
C ILE A 69 -17.65 4.23 16.14
N SER A 70 -17.44 5.02 17.22
CA SER A 70 -18.24 6.22 17.50
C SER A 70 -18.13 7.27 16.38
N ILE A 71 -16.91 7.47 15.84
CA ILE A 71 -16.72 8.35 14.68
C ILE A 71 -17.43 7.80 13.44
N ILE A 72 -17.32 6.50 13.16
CA ILE A 72 -18.01 5.88 12.01
C ILE A 72 -19.53 6.04 12.13
N LYS A 73 -20.11 5.86 13.32
CA LYS A 73 -21.53 6.06 13.57
C LYS A 73 -21.96 7.52 13.38
N LYS A 74 -21.16 8.47 13.91
CA LYS A 74 -21.43 9.92 13.81
C LYS A 74 -21.32 10.42 12.37
N GLU A 75 -20.20 10.11 11.72
CA GLU A 75 -19.86 10.68 10.41
C GLU A 75 -20.49 9.93 9.23
N LYS A 76 -20.94 8.71 9.43
CA LYS A 76 -21.60 7.83 8.44
C LYS A 76 -20.86 7.81 7.09
N PRO A 77 -19.54 7.48 7.05
CA PRO A 77 -18.80 7.45 5.79
C PRO A 77 -19.38 6.39 4.87
N ARG A 78 -19.67 6.77 3.63
CA ARG A 78 -20.17 5.81 2.63
C ARG A 78 -19.08 4.88 2.10
N ILE A 79 -17.84 5.31 2.21
CA ILE A 79 -16.67 4.56 1.71
C ILE A 79 -15.61 4.56 2.81
N ILE A 80 -15.07 3.38 3.08
CA ILE A 80 -13.91 3.19 3.96
C ILE A 80 -12.79 2.62 3.13
N VAL A 81 -11.58 3.21 3.21
CA VAL A 81 -10.38 2.69 2.55
C VAL A 81 -9.37 2.34 3.63
N ASN A 82 -9.01 1.08 3.71
CA ASN A 82 -8.08 0.59 4.72
C ASN A 82 -6.67 0.44 4.17
N PHE A 83 -5.77 1.34 4.60
CA PHE A 83 -4.33 1.25 4.40
C PHE A 83 -3.59 0.86 5.68
N ALA A 84 -4.30 0.77 6.83
CA ALA A 84 -3.65 0.43 8.08
C ALA A 84 -3.10 -1.00 8.03
N ALA A 85 -1.81 -1.11 8.27
CA ALA A 85 -1.11 -2.36 8.44
C ALA A 85 0.22 -2.13 9.14
N GLN A 86 0.61 -3.09 9.96
CA GLN A 86 1.99 -3.28 10.34
C GLN A 86 2.70 -3.89 9.13
N GLY A 87 3.63 -3.15 8.53
CA GLY A 87 4.41 -3.59 7.38
C GLY A 87 5.74 -4.18 7.79
N MET A 88 6.65 -4.40 6.81
CA MET A 88 8.00 -4.94 6.98
C MET A 88 8.03 -6.45 7.26
N VAL A 89 8.57 -7.17 6.28
CA VAL A 89 8.56 -8.65 6.27
C VAL A 89 9.53 -9.22 7.29
N GLU A 90 10.77 -8.70 7.31
CA GLU A 90 11.85 -9.22 8.15
C GLU A 90 11.51 -9.06 9.64
N GLU A 91 11.04 -7.87 10.02
CA GLU A 91 10.66 -7.55 11.40
C GLU A 91 9.46 -8.37 11.88
N SER A 92 8.61 -8.87 10.97
CA SER A 92 7.47 -9.71 11.32
C SER A 92 7.88 -11.08 11.91
N TRP A 93 9.11 -11.53 11.65
CA TRP A 93 9.68 -12.73 12.25
C TRP A 93 10.16 -12.51 13.68
N LEU A 94 10.55 -11.27 14.02
CA LEU A 94 11.02 -10.93 15.36
C LEU A 94 9.86 -10.85 16.36
N ASN A 95 8.73 -10.26 15.95
CA ASN A 95 7.56 -10.04 16.81
C ASN A 95 6.25 -10.34 16.05
N PRO A 96 5.97 -11.60 15.68
CA PRO A 96 4.82 -11.93 14.83
C PRO A 96 3.47 -11.51 15.43
N LEU A 97 3.33 -11.50 16.74
CA LEU A 97 2.09 -11.13 17.45
C LEU A 97 1.68 -9.67 17.17
N ASP A 98 2.61 -8.75 16.99
CA ASP A 98 2.29 -7.36 16.64
C ASP A 98 1.59 -7.27 15.28
N TRP A 99 2.04 -8.09 14.32
CA TRP A 99 1.42 -8.19 12.99
C TRP A 99 0.05 -8.87 13.05
N TYR A 100 -0.07 -9.96 13.81
CA TYR A 100 -1.36 -10.65 13.97
C TYR A 100 -2.36 -9.76 14.69
N THR A 101 -1.95 -9.07 15.75
CA THR A 101 -2.81 -8.12 16.48
C THR A 101 -3.28 -6.99 15.58
N THR A 102 -2.37 -6.31 14.90
CA THR A 102 -2.71 -5.11 14.11
C THR A 102 -3.44 -5.47 12.81
N ASN A 103 -2.88 -6.42 12.03
CA ASN A 103 -3.34 -6.68 10.67
C ASN A 103 -4.55 -7.62 10.61
N PHE A 104 -4.75 -8.45 11.65
CA PHE A 104 -5.82 -9.42 11.67
C PHE A 104 -6.80 -9.18 12.83
N LEU A 105 -6.39 -9.33 14.08
CA LEU A 105 -7.32 -9.31 15.22
C LEU A 105 -8.07 -7.98 15.35
N SER A 106 -7.35 -6.85 15.39
CA SER A 106 -7.98 -5.53 15.54
C SER A 106 -8.82 -5.15 14.33
N MET A 107 -8.38 -5.52 13.14
CA MET A 107 -9.15 -5.27 11.92
C MET A 107 -10.40 -6.17 11.83
N THR A 108 -10.31 -7.42 12.27
CA THR A 108 -11.45 -8.32 12.39
C THR A 108 -12.48 -7.75 13.37
N ASN A 109 -12.04 -7.32 14.57
CA ASN A 109 -12.92 -6.69 15.54
C ASN A 109 -13.60 -5.43 14.98
N LEU A 110 -12.88 -4.61 14.20
CA LEU A 110 -13.47 -3.46 13.53
C LEU A 110 -14.61 -3.87 12.59
N VAL A 111 -14.33 -4.78 11.65
CA VAL A 111 -15.32 -5.13 10.60
C VAL A 111 -16.51 -5.89 11.15
N GLU A 112 -16.33 -6.73 12.18
CA GLU A 112 -17.42 -7.39 12.89
C GLU A 112 -18.41 -6.37 13.47
N ARG A 113 -17.92 -5.27 14.03
CA ARG A 113 -18.74 -4.23 14.65
C ARG A 113 -19.41 -3.29 13.65
N ILE A 114 -18.91 -3.19 12.42
CA ILE A 114 -19.48 -2.32 11.38
C ILE A 114 -20.20 -3.08 10.27
N LYS A 115 -20.15 -4.42 10.22
CA LYS A 115 -20.70 -5.22 9.12
C LYS A 115 -22.17 -4.95 8.82
N ASN A 116 -22.95 -4.58 9.83
CA ASN A 116 -24.38 -4.27 9.69
C ASN A 116 -24.69 -2.79 9.40
N PHE A 117 -23.66 -1.92 9.24
CA PHE A 117 -23.88 -0.51 8.98
C PHE A 117 -24.24 -0.25 7.51
N LYS A 118 -25.52 -0.23 7.19
CA LYS A 118 -26.07 -0.11 5.83
C LYS A 118 -25.65 1.16 5.08
N PHE A 119 -25.17 2.18 5.77
CA PHE A 119 -24.63 3.39 5.15
C PHE A 119 -23.26 3.19 4.50
N ILE A 120 -22.48 2.17 4.92
CA ILE A 120 -21.21 1.78 4.29
C ILE A 120 -21.54 1.08 2.97
N LYS A 121 -21.17 1.71 1.85
CA LYS A 121 -21.43 1.20 0.51
C LYS A 121 -20.21 0.49 -0.11
N LYS A 122 -19.00 0.83 0.34
CA LYS A 122 -17.76 0.14 -0.08
C LYS A 122 -16.73 0.17 1.06
N PHE A 123 -16.13 -0.98 1.29
CA PHE A 123 -14.92 -1.15 2.11
C PHE A 123 -13.79 -1.60 1.19
N ILE A 124 -12.80 -0.74 0.96
CA ILE A 124 -11.68 -1.05 0.07
C ILE A 124 -10.51 -1.49 0.93
N GLN A 125 -10.15 -2.78 0.80
CA GLN A 125 -9.02 -3.38 1.48
C GLN A 125 -7.77 -3.24 0.63
N PHE A 126 -6.83 -2.39 1.04
CA PHE A 126 -5.53 -2.25 0.40
C PHE A 126 -4.57 -3.28 0.97
N THR A 127 -4.17 -4.25 0.15
CA THR A 127 -3.36 -5.38 0.60
C THR A 127 -2.16 -5.62 -0.33
N THR A 128 -1.46 -6.72 -0.15
CA THR A 128 -0.15 -7.04 -0.72
C THR A 128 -0.21 -8.28 -1.61
N PRO A 129 0.64 -8.39 -2.64
CA PRO A 129 0.79 -9.62 -3.42
C PRO A 129 1.46 -10.76 -2.63
N GLU A 130 2.16 -10.45 -1.54
CA GLU A 130 2.87 -11.45 -0.70
C GLU A 130 1.92 -12.50 -0.10
N VAL A 131 0.61 -12.22 -0.06
CA VAL A 131 -0.41 -13.22 0.32
C VAL A 131 -0.46 -14.42 -0.62
N TYR A 132 0.05 -14.31 -1.85
CA TYR A 132 0.14 -15.42 -2.81
C TYR A 132 1.37 -16.31 -2.60
N GLY A 133 2.36 -15.85 -1.83
CA GLY A 133 3.67 -16.46 -1.70
C GLY A 133 4.53 -16.35 -2.96
N ASP A 134 5.64 -17.08 -2.97
CA ASP A 134 6.58 -17.07 -4.09
C ASP A 134 6.02 -17.78 -5.31
N LYS A 135 5.98 -17.09 -6.44
CA LYS A 135 5.44 -17.61 -7.71
C LYS A 135 6.36 -17.18 -8.86
N ASN A 136 6.68 -18.13 -9.74
CA ASN A 136 7.51 -17.90 -10.94
C ASN A 136 6.69 -17.56 -12.19
N TYR A 137 5.37 -17.43 -12.06
CA TYR A 137 4.44 -17.10 -13.14
C TYR A 137 3.64 -15.84 -12.83
N LEU A 138 2.95 -15.32 -13.86
CA LEU A 138 2.09 -14.15 -13.76
C LEU A 138 0.77 -14.51 -13.05
N ILE A 139 0.57 -13.93 -11.86
CA ILE A 139 -0.55 -14.27 -10.98
C ILE A 139 -1.80 -13.50 -11.40
N LYS A 140 -2.88 -14.21 -11.69
CA LYS A 140 -4.23 -13.65 -11.85
C LYS A 140 -4.91 -13.50 -10.49
N GLU A 141 -5.95 -12.64 -10.43
CA GLU A 141 -6.72 -12.45 -9.20
C GLU A 141 -7.47 -13.73 -8.78
N ASN A 142 -7.11 -14.25 -7.62
CA ASN A 142 -7.70 -15.44 -7.01
C ASN A 142 -7.58 -15.39 -5.47
N PHE A 143 -8.05 -16.42 -4.77
CA PHE A 143 -7.91 -16.63 -3.34
C PHE A 143 -7.11 -17.91 -2.98
N ASP A 144 -6.32 -18.43 -3.92
CA ASP A 144 -5.28 -19.44 -3.61
C ASP A 144 -4.09 -18.74 -2.91
N LEU A 145 -4.25 -18.50 -1.61
CA LEU A 145 -3.29 -17.76 -0.79
C LEU A 145 -2.31 -18.75 -0.15
N LYS A 146 -1.02 -18.47 -0.31
CA LYS A 146 0.10 -19.27 0.23
C LYS A 146 1.13 -18.36 0.90
N PRO A 147 0.75 -17.62 1.96
CA PRO A 147 1.63 -16.68 2.62
C PRO A 147 2.83 -17.39 3.24
N SER A 148 4.02 -16.83 3.04
CA SER A 148 5.31 -17.40 3.46
C SER A 148 5.91 -16.73 4.70
N THR A 149 5.29 -15.65 5.21
CA THR A 149 5.82 -14.86 6.33
C THR A 149 4.70 -14.48 7.30
N PRO A 150 5.00 -14.16 8.59
CA PRO A 150 3.99 -13.68 9.53
C PRO A 150 3.25 -12.44 9.03
N TYR A 151 3.95 -11.51 8.37
CA TYR A 151 3.32 -10.37 7.70
C TYR A 151 2.29 -10.82 6.66
N ALA A 152 2.71 -11.64 5.71
CA ALA A 152 1.83 -12.10 4.63
C ALA A 152 0.66 -12.93 5.16
N LEU A 153 0.90 -13.78 6.18
CA LEU A 153 -0.14 -14.58 6.85
C LEU A 153 -1.19 -13.67 7.51
N SER A 154 -0.76 -12.67 8.29
CA SER A 154 -1.70 -11.74 8.94
C SER A 154 -2.58 -10.99 7.94
N ARG A 155 -2.04 -10.65 6.77
CA ARG A 155 -2.78 -9.99 5.68
C ARG A 155 -3.75 -10.94 4.99
N ALA A 156 -3.29 -12.17 4.71
CA ALA A 156 -4.10 -13.21 4.08
C ALA A 156 -5.30 -13.63 4.96
N SER A 157 -5.07 -13.81 6.27
CA SER A 157 -6.12 -14.16 7.23
C SER A 157 -7.23 -13.13 7.25
N PHE A 158 -6.88 -11.84 7.25
CA PHE A 158 -7.88 -10.78 7.21
C PHE A 158 -8.61 -10.71 5.85
N ASP A 159 -7.91 -10.93 4.73
CA ASP A 159 -8.54 -10.99 3.41
C ASP A 159 -9.55 -12.14 3.32
N VAL A 160 -9.23 -13.34 3.87
CA VAL A 160 -10.15 -14.50 3.94
C VAL A 160 -11.36 -14.18 4.81
N HIS A 161 -11.14 -13.59 6.00
CA HIS A 161 -12.23 -13.16 6.87
C HIS A 161 -13.20 -12.19 6.17
N LEU A 162 -12.67 -11.18 5.51
CA LEU A 162 -13.47 -10.22 4.72
C LEU A 162 -14.22 -10.90 3.57
N LYS A 163 -13.62 -11.91 2.93
CA LYS A 163 -14.27 -12.68 1.87
C LYS A 163 -15.47 -13.45 2.41
N ASN A 164 -15.33 -14.09 3.59
CA ASN A 164 -16.43 -14.77 4.25
C ASN A 164 -17.54 -13.79 4.67
N LEU A 165 -17.19 -12.62 5.21
CA LEU A 165 -18.18 -11.58 5.50
C LEU A 165 -18.94 -11.11 4.25
N ASN A 166 -18.25 -11.00 3.12
CA ASN A 166 -18.92 -10.68 1.86
C ASN A 166 -19.89 -11.76 1.42
N THR A 167 -19.49 -13.04 1.51
CA THR A 167 -20.31 -14.16 1.08
C THR A 167 -21.54 -14.36 1.97
N ILE A 168 -21.37 -14.26 3.29
CA ILE A 168 -22.43 -14.62 4.27
C ILE A 168 -23.29 -13.39 4.62
N TYR A 169 -22.67 -12.22 4.80
CA TYR A 169 -23.37 -11.01 5.29
C TYR A 169 -23.49 -9.92 4.23
N ASN A 170 -23.08 -10.20 2.97
CA ASN A 170 -23.05 -9.19 1.90
C ASN A 170 -22.24 -7.94 2.27
N PHE A 171 -21.20 -8.10 3.11
CA PHE A 171 -20.33 -6.98 3.48
C PHE A 171 -19.67 -6.40 2.22
N PRO A 172 -19.73 -5.07 1.99
CA PRO A 172 -19.41 -4.47 0.70
C PRO A 172 -17.90 -4.29 0.48
N VAL A 173 -17.10 -5.36 0.59
CA VAL A 173 -15.65 -5.32 0.42
C VAL A 173 -15.24 -5.39 -1.05
N ILE A 174 -14.17 -4.65 -1.36
CA ILE A 174 -13.39 -4.77 -2.61
C ILE A 174 -11.93 -4.92 -2.21
N PHE A 175 -11.24 -5.90 -2.77
CA PHE A 175 -9.83 -6.15 -2.49
C PHE A 175 -8.94 -5.50 -3.54
N THR A 176 -7.79 -4.97 -3.12
CA THR A 176 -6.74 -4.52 -4.03
C THR A 176 -5.42 -5.15 -3.63
N ARG A 177 -4.67 -5.72 -4.58
CA ARG A 177 -3.31 -6.19 -4.36
C ARG A 177 -2.37 -5.40 -5.24
N THR A 178 -1.50 -4.66 -4.59
CA THR A 178 -0.71 -3.63 -5.25
C THR A 178 0.75 -4.03 -5.28
N ALA A 179 1.38 -3.92 -6.44
CA ALA A 179 2.82 -4.09 -6.61
C ALA A 179 3.61 -3.11 -5.73
N ASN A 180 4.94 -3.14 -5.78
CA ASN A 180 5.79 -2.27 -4.96
C ASN A 180 5.54 -0.80 -5.30
N VAL A 181 4.85 -0.11 -4.41
CA VAL A 181 4.54 1.32 -4.58
C VAL A 181 5.75 2.17 -4.27
N TYR A 182 6.03 3.19 -5.10
CA TYR A 182 7.11 4.14 -4.90
C TYR A 182 6.72 5.55 -5.38
N GLY A 183 7.54 6.54 -5.05
CA GLY A 183 7.38 7.93 -5.48
C GLY A 183 7.76 8.93 -4.40
N PRO A 184 7.62 10.25 -4.68
CA PRO A 184 7.84 11.31 -3.72
C PRO A 184 7.02 11.14 -2.43
N HIS A 185 7.55 11.57 -1.29
CA HIS A 185 6.97 11.44 0.06
C HIS A 185 6.98 10.02 0.66
N GLN A 186 7.66 9.05 0.01
CA GLN A 186 7.85 7.71 0.58
C GLN A 186 8.84 7.74 1.75
N GLN A 187 8.60 6.90 2.77
CA GLN A 187 9.48 6.78 3.93
C GLN A 187 10.89 6.37 3.51
N LEU A 188 11.90 7.01 4.12
CA LEU A 188 13.29 6.94 3.68
C LEU A 188 13.96 5.56 3.86
N TYR A 189 13.39 4.69 4.69
CA TYR A 189 13.87 3.32 4.86
C TYR A 189 13.49 2.36 3.71
N ARG A 190 12.59 2.76 2.81
CA ARG A 190 12.21 1.98 1.63
C ARG A 190 13.33 1.97 0.59
N ILE A 191 13.41 0.88 -0.18
CA ILE A 191 14.56 0.58 -1.04
C ILE A 191 14.96 1.74 -1.96
N ILE A 192 14.02 2.39 -2.64
CA ILE A 192 14.32 3.47 -3.59
C ILE A 192 14.84 4.72 -2.86
N PRO A 193 14.11 5.31 -1.87
CA PRO A 193 14.64 6.46 -1.14
C PRO A 193 15.96 6.15 -0.42
N LYS A 194 16.04 4.99 0.25
CA LYS A 194 17.25 4.57 0.96
C LYS A 194 18.45 4.49 0.03
N PHE A 195 18.28 3.89 -1.16
CA PHE A 195 19.36 3.79 -2.14
C PHE A 195 19.79 5.17 -2.67
N ILE A 196 18.84 6.06 -3.00
CA ILE A 196 19.14 7.42 -3.46
C ILE A 196 19.95 8.18 -2.42
N ILE A 197 19.56 8.10 -1.14
CA ILE A 197 20.30 8.76 -0.03
C ILE A 197 21.69 8.19 0.11
N SER A 198 21.85 6.86 0.14
CA SER A 198 23.15 6.22 0.23
C SER A 198 24.05 6.61 -0.94
N ALA A 199 23.49 6.70 -2.14
CA ALA A 199 24.23 7.13 -3.33
C ALA A 199 24.68 8.61 -3.25
N LYS A 200 23.79 9.52 -2.78
CA LYS A 200 24.15 10.95 -2.54
C LYS A 200 25.26 11.10 -1.51
N LYS A 201 25.20 10.32 -0.42
CA LYS A 201 26.16 10.38 0.69
C LYS A 201 27.41 9.50 0.45
N ARG A 202 27.43 8.67 -0.60
CA ARG A 202 28.46 7.66 -0.87
C ARG A 202 28.61 6.65 0.28
N GLU A 203 27.54 6.39 1.03
CA GLU A 203 27.48 5.39 2.09
C GLU A 203 27.21 4.00 1.50
N ASN A 204 27.90 2.96 2.05
CA ASN A 204 27.73 1.59 1.56
C ASN A 204 26.27 1.14 1.58
N PHE A 205 25.80 0.65 0.43
CA PHE A 205 24.47 0.07 0.28
C PHE A 205 24.60 -1.40 -0.09
N PHE A 206 24.10 -2.28 0.78
CA PHE A 206 24.14 -3.74 0.57
C PHE A 206 22.88 -4.20 -0.16
N LEU A 207 23.06 -4.91 -1.26
CA LEU A 207 21.99 -5.48 -2.07
C LEU A 207 22.00 -7.01 -1.91
N ASP A 208 21.06 -7.52 -1.08
CA ASP A 208 20.96 -8.92 -0.71
C ASP A 208 20.55 -9.81 -1.90
N GLY A 209 21.01 -11.07 -1.89
CA GLY A 209 20.73 -12.04 -2.94
C GLY A 209 21.27 -11.61 -4.31
N MET A 210 22.41 -10.90 -4.33
CA MET A 210 23.02 -10.32 -5.55
C MET A 210 22.05 -9.41 -6.33
N GLY A 211 20.98 -8.92 -5.70
CA GLY A 211 19.95 -8.11 -6.34
C GLY A 211 19.09 -8.85 -7.37
N LYS A 212 19.07 -10.18 -7.36
CA LYS A 212 18.33 -11.01 -8.35
C LYS A 212 16.82 -10.98 -8.17
N THR A 213 16.31 -10.60 -6.99
CA THR A 213 14.86 -10.51 -6.71
C THR A 213 14.17 -9.61 -7.73
N ARG A 214 13.12 -10.12 -8.37
CA ARG A 214 12.34 -9.37 -9.39
C ARG A 214 11.06 -8.82 -8.80
N ARG A 215 10.75 -7.57 -9.16
CA ARG A 215 9.54 -6.86 -8.71
C ARG A 215 8.96 -5.98 -9.82
N SER A 216 7.66 -5.73 -9.72
CA SER A 216 7.04 -4.62 -10.41
C SER A 216 7.02 -3.41 -9.46
N PHE A 217 7.43 -2.25 -9.97
CA PHE A 217 7.38 -0.98 -9.26
C PHE A 217 6.33 -0.08 -9.92
N ILE A 218 5.38 0.40 -9.12
CA ILE A 218 4.31 1.27 -9.61
C ILE A 218 4.33 2.61 -8.89
N HIS A 219 4.23 3.69 -9.66
CA HIS A 219 4.24 5.03 -9.12
C HIS A 219 2.96 5.32 -8.31
N ILE A 220 3.10 6.02 -7.19
CA ILE A 220 1.99 6.31 -6.28
C ILE A 220 0.82 7.04 -6.95
N SER A 221 1.07 7.90 -7.94
CA SER A 221 0.02 8.59 -8.67
C SER A 221 -0.86 7.63 -9.49
N ASP A 222 -0.25 6.58 -10.06
CA ASP A 222 -0.98 5.53 -10.77
C ASP A 222 -1.81 4.66 -9.82
N VAL A 223 -1.27 4.37 -8.63
CA VAL A 223 -2.02 3.69 -7.57
C VAL A 223 -3.23 4.51 -7.16
N ASN A 224 -3.07 5.82 -6.94
CA ASN A 224 -4.19 6.70 -6.59
C ASN A 224 -5.28 6.72 -7.68
N SER A 225 -4.90 6.80 -8.95
CA SER A 225 -5.84 6.76 -10.06
C SER A 225 -6.58 5.43 -10.16
N ALA A 226 -5.88 4.31 -9.93
CA ALA A 226 -6.46 2.97 -9.87
C ALA A 226 -7.48 2.84 -8.72
N LEU A 227 -7.07 3.21 -7.50
CA LEU A 227 -7.94 3.18 -6.32
C LEU A 227 -9.19 4.04 -6.50
N TYR A 228 -9.05 5.21 -7.13
CA TYR A 228 -10.19 6.07 -7.42
C TYR A 228 -11.17 5.42 -8.41
N LYS A 229 -10.68 4.77 -9.46
CA LYS A 229 -11.51 4.01 -10.40
C LYS A 229 -12.19 2.81 -9.70
N ILE A 230 -11.46 2.07 -8.86
CA ILE A 230 -12.02 0.98 -8.05
C ILE A 230 -13.09 1.52 -7.09
N MET A 231 -12.83 2.63 -6.42
CA MET A 231 -13.79 3.29 -5.54
C MET A 231 -15.08 3.67 -6.28
N LYS A 232 -14.97 4.16 -7.51
CA LYS A 232 -16.14 4.55 -8.33
C LYS A 232 -16.87 3.35 -8.90
N SER A 233 -16.16 2.45 -9.57
CA SER A 233 -16.75 1.43 -10.46
C SER A 233 -16.34 0.00 -10.15
N GLY A 234 -15.51 -0.22 -9.11
CA GLY A 234 -15.15 -1.57 -8.68
C GLY A 234 -16.36 -2.36 -8.19
N LYS A 235 -16.42 -3.63 -8.55
CA LYS A 235 -17.50 -4.57 -8.16
C LYS A 235 -17.22 -5.12 -6.76
N ILE A 236 -18.22 -5.12 -5.90
CA ILE A 236 -18.15 -5.69 -4.55
C ILE A 236 -17.80 -7.19 -4.63
N GLY A 237 -16.98 -7.67 -3.70
CA GLY A 237 -16.50 -9.05 -3.61
C GLY A 237 -15.33 -9.38 -4.54
N GLU A 238 -14.95 -8.46 -5.44
CA GLU A 238 -13.89 -8.66 -6.41
C GLU A 238 -12.51 -8.21 -5.91
N THR A 239 -11.47 -8.86 -6.44
CA THR A 239 -10.07 -8.46 -6.27
C THR A 239 -9.60 -7.76 -7.54
N TYR A 240 -8.79 -6.71 -7.38
CA TYR A 240 -8.12 -5.99 -8.47
C TYR A 240 -6.61 -5.91 -8.20
N HIS A 241 -5.81 -6.34 -9.15
CA HIS A 241 -4.38 -6.14 -9.13
C HIS A 241 -4.02 -4.76 -9.67
N ILE A 242 -3.21 -4.02 -8.91
CA ILE A 242 -2.69 -2.71 -9.31
C ILE A 242 -1.19 -2.87 -9.55
N SER A 243 -0.79 -3.03 -10.81
CA SER A 243 0.58 -3.32 -11.21
C SER A 243 0.88 -2.78 -12.60
N THR A 244 2.16 -2.49 -12.85
CA THR A 244 2.66 -2.27 -14.21
C THR A 244 2.94 -3.63 -14.89
N ASN A 245 3.14 -3.61 -16.21
CA ASN A 245 3.56 -4.79 -16.96
C ASN A 245 5.10 -4.92 -17.06
N LYS A 246 5.85 -4.04 -16.35
CA LYS A 246 7.31 -4.05 -16.33
C LYS A 246 7.83 -4.66 -15.03
N TYR A 247 8.78 -5.56 -15.16
CA TYR A 247 9.40 -6.27 -14.05
C TYR A 247 10.91 -6.09 -14.12
N VAL A 248 11.49 -5.59 -13.06
CA VAL A 248 12.93 -5.35 -12.97
C VAL A 248 13.51 -6.07 -11.77
N SER A 249 14.77 -6.50 -11.87
CA SER A 249 15.51 -6.95 -10.71
C SER A 249 15.91 -5.76 -9.85
N LEU A 250 16.20 -6.00 -8.56
CA LEU A 250 16.69 -4.93 -7.69
C LEU A 250 18.04 -4.37 -8.20
N LYS A 251 18.87 -5.21 -8.84
CA LYS A 251 20.12 -4.76 -9.48
C LYS A 251 19.82 -3.81 -10.64
N GLN A 252 18.91 -4.17 -11.55
CA GLN A 252 18.50 -3.29 -12.65
C GLN A 252 17.91 -1.96 -12.14
N LEU A 253 17.10 -2.00 -11.08
CA LEU A 253 16.55 -0.80 -10.45
C LEU A 253 17.65 0.12 -9.92
N THR A 254 18.64 -0.43 -9.21
CA THR A 254 19.76 0.37 -8.67
C THR A 254 20.65 0.92 -9.78
N ASP A 255 20.89 0.16 -10.84
CA ASP A 255 21.66 0.63 -12.00
C ASP A 255 20.94 1.80 -12.70
N GLU A 256 19.62 1.72 -12.88
CA GLU A 256 18.85 2.81 -13.49
C GLU A 256 18.91 4.08 -12.62
N ILE A 257 18.81 3.98 -11.30
CA ILE A 257 18.97 5.14 -10.39
C ILE A 257 20.37 5.74 -10.51
N ILE A 258 21.44 4.93 -10.55
CA ILE A 258 22.82 5.39 -10.72
C ILE A 258 22.98 6.19 -12.01
N VAL A 259 22.43 5.69 -13.13
CA VAL A 259 22.46 6.38 -14.42
C VAL A 259 21.71 7.72 -14.36
N LEU A 260 20.51 7.73 -13.78
CA LEU A 260 19.69 8.95 -13.65
C LEU A 260 20.35 10.01 -12.74
N MET A 261 21.07 9.57 -11.71
CA MET A 261 21.82 10.45 -10.82
C MET A 261 23.19 10.87 -11.38
N LYS A 262 23.61 10.37 -12.56
CA LYS A 262 24.91 10.62 -13.19
C LYS A 262 26.10 10.27 -12.28
N ILE A 263 26.01 9.13 -11.58
CA ILE A 263 27.04 8.70 -10.64
C ILE A 263 28.04 7.81 -11.38
N ASN A 264 29.31 8.25 -11.45
CA ASN A 264 30.39 7.50 -12.10
C ASN A 264 30.98 6.41 -11.19
N ASN A 265 31.23 6.73 -9.91
CA ASN A 265 31.81 5.80 -8.97
C ASN A 265 30.73 4.99 -8.24
N LYS A 266 30.67 3.67 -8.50
CA LYS A 266 29.69 2.73 -7.94
C LYS A 266 30.21 1.93 -6.74
N SER A 267 31.35 2.30 -6.18
CA SER A 267 32.04 1.53 -5.11
C SER A 267 31.20 1.38 -3.83
N PHE A 268 30.23 2.27 -3.61
CA PHE A 268 29.29 2.22 -2.50
C PHE A 268 28.25 1.08 -2.63
N LEU A 269 27.97 0.58 -3.83
CA LEU A 269 27.03 -0.54 -4.04
C LEU A 269 27.73 -1.87 -3.82
N LYS A 270 27.37 -2.56 -2.75
CA LYS A 270 27.92 -3.86 -2.37
C LYS A 270 26.90 -4.97 -2.65
N LEU A 271 27.27 -5.96 -3.44
CA LEU A 271 26.43 -7.13 -3.70
C LEU A 271 26.71 -8.21 -2.65
N SER A 272 25.67 -8.66 -1.96
CA SER A 272 25.75 -9.72 -0.93
C SER A 272 25.13 -11.02 -1.45
N LYS A 273 25.82 -12.13 -1.24
CA LYS A 273 25.27 -13.48 -1.50
C LYS A 273 24.19 -13.87 -0.47
N LYS A 274 24.25 -13.29 0.75
CA LYS A 274 23.26 -13.54 1.80
C LYS A 274 21.90 -13.02 1.34
N ASP A 275 20.85 -13.82 1.51
CA ASP A 275 19.48 -13.39 1.25
C ASP A 275 18.70 -13.25 2.57
N ARG A 276 17.59 -12.54 2.55
CA ARG A 276 16.74 -12.32 3.72
C ARG A 276 15.84 -13.52 3.96
N VAL A 277 15.62 -13.85 5.22
CA VAL A 277 14.71 -14.94 5.62
C VAL A 277 13.28 -14.63 5.20
N GLY A 278 12.60 -15.61 4.58
CA GLY A 278 11.21 -15.50 4.16
C GLY A 278 10.92 -14.51 3.03
N LYS A 279 11.95 -14.05 2.32
CA LYS A 279 11.79 -13.16 1.17
C LYS A 279 11.34 -13.94 -0.07
N ASP A 280 10.16 -13.64 -0.57
CA ASP A 280 9.73 -14.17 -1.87
C ASP A 280 10.68 -13.73 -2.99
N LYS A 281 11.08 -14.65 -3.85
CA LYS A 281 11.94 -14.36 -5.01
C LYS A 281 11.17 -13.55 -6.06
N SER A 282 9.90 -13.88 -6.26
CA SER A 282 9.05 -13.25 -7.25
C SER A 282 7.57 -13.32 -6.88
N TYR A 283 6.82 -12.26 -7.16
CA TYR A 283 5.36 -12.21 -7.23
C TYR A 283 4.96 -11.20 -8.31
N LEU A 284 4.60 -11.69 -9.48
CA LEU A 284 4.28 -10.86 -10.64
C LEU A 284 2.76 -10.85 -10.82
N LEU A 285 2.14 -9.68 -10.76
CA LEU A 285 0.69 -9.54 -10.81
C LEU A 285 0.19 -9.27 -12.23
N ASP A 286 -0.76 -10.07 -12.73
CA ASP A 286 -1.54 -9.74 -13.92
C ASP A 286 -2.54 -8.63 -13.59
N SER A 287 -2.43 -7.50 -14.25
CA SER A 287 -3.33 -6.35 -14.10
C SER A 287 -4.34 -6.20 -15.24
N LYS A 288 -4.54 -7.24 -16.07
CA LYS A 288 -5.47 -7.19 -17.20
C LYS A 288 -6.91 -6.90 -16.77
N LYS A 289 -7.34 -7.43 -15.61
CA LYS A 289 -8.70 -7.25 -15.11
C LYS A 289 -9.04 -5.78 -14.87
N ILE A 290 -8.23 -5.04 -14.11
CA ILE A 290 -8.47 -3.61 -13.86
C ILE A 290 -8.38 -2.80 -15.17
N ARG A 291 -7.46 -3.15 -16.07
CA ARG A 291 -7.31 -2.50 -17.37
C ARG A 291 -8.57 -2.66 -18.22
N ASN A 292 -9.08 -3.87 -18.33
CA ASN A 292 -10.22 -4.19 -19.17
C ASN A 292 -11.55 -3.75 -18.55
N LYS A 293 -11.78 -4.05 -17.27
CA LYS A 293 -13.06 -3.77 -16.60
C LYS A 293 -13.24 -2.32 -16.18
N LEU A 294 -12.16 -1.66 -15.71
CA LEU A 294 -12.22 -0.29 -15.21
C LEU A 294 -11.54 0.72 -16.13
N LYS A 295 -11.05 0.28 -17.31
CA LYS A 295 -10.37 1.14 -18.29
C LYS A 295 -9.26 1.97 -17.62
N TRP A 296 -8.52 1.34 -16.71
CA TRP A 296 -7.37 1.93 -16.06
C TRP A 296 -6.09 1.52 -16.77
N LYS A 297 -5.12 2.44 -16.80
CA LYS A 297 -3.76 2.20 -17.32
C LYS A 297 -2.79 3.05 -16.52
N ASP A 298 -1.65 2.46 -16.15
CA ASP A 298 -0.52 3.21 -15.59
C ASP A 298 0.00 4.21 -16.62
N GLN A 299 0.33 5.42 -16.16
CA GLN A 299 0.76 6.53 -17.00
C GLN A 299 2.24 6.88 -16.78
N ILE A 300 2.77 6.57 -15.59
CA ILE A 300 4.11 6.99 -15.21
C ILE A 300 5.09 5.84 -15.43
N SER A 301 6.04 6.04 -16.35
CA SER A 301 7.12 5.08 -16.57
C SER A 301 8.03 4.99 -15.34
N LEU A 302 8.72 3.83 -15.16
CA LEU A 302 9.69 3.67 -14.07
C LEU A 302 10.72 4.80 -14.07
N LYS A 303 11.27 5.11 -15.24
CA LYS A 303 12.26 6.19 -15.42
C LYS A 303 11.74 7.53 -14.91
N ASN A 304 10.55 7.96 -15.36
CA ASN A 304 9.98 9.25 -14.96
C ASN A 304 9.66 9.28 -13.45
N GLY A 305 9.09 8.22 -12.89
CA GLY A 305 8.82 8.16 -11.47
C GLY A 305 10.08 8.11 -10.60
N LEU A 306 11.17 7.52 -11.10
CA LEU A 306 12.48 7.59 -10.42
C LEU A 306 13.03 9.02 -10.44
N ILE A 307 12.93 9.73 -11.57
CA ILE A 307 13.31 11.15 -11.67
C ILE A 307 12.53 11.99 -10.66
N ASP A 308 11.21 11.82 -10.59
CA ASP A 308 10.35 12.52 -9.60
C ASP A 308 10.82 12.25 -8.16
N THR A 309 11.17 10.99 -7.87
CA THR A 309 11.62 10.59 -6.53
C THR A 309 13.01 11.15 -6.19
N ILE A 310 13.94 11.14 -7.16
CA ILE A 310 15.30 11.71 -7.01
C ILE A 310 15.23 13.22 -6.74
N ASN A 311 14.37 13.92 -7.48
CA ASN A 311 14.19 15.37 -7.33
C ASN A 311 13.55 15.75 -5.98
N TRP A 312 12.71 14.85 -5.43
CA TRP A 312 12.08 15.09 -4.13
C TRP A 312 13.05 14.89 -2.96
N ILE A 313 13.99 13.95 -3.05
CA ILE A 313 15.03 13.66 -2.03
C ILE A 313 16.19 14.64 -2.14
#